data_1be267b9550bb26221841f541f5e5a40
#
_entry.id   1be267b9550bb26221841f541f5e5a40
#
_cell.length_a   1.000
_cell.length_b   1.000
_cell.length_c   1.000
_cell.angle_alpha   90.00
_cell.angle_beta   90.00
_cell.angle_gamma   90.00
#
_symmetry.space_group_name_H-M   'P 1'
#
loop_
_entity.id
_entity.type
_entity.pdbx_description
1 polymer ?
#
loop_
_entity_poly.entity_id
_entity_poly.type
_entity_poly.pdbx_seq_one_letter_code
_entity_poly.pdbx_strand_id
1 'polypeptide(L)'
;LPALRFRAGVGAAHEGPMGLRASAAEARGALAAARAARRPAGVAAHDAVGIRRMLMEWYASETVRASVRDQLAPLEKLGPARADTAIRTLAAYLDEQGSVVRTAERLHLHRNAVTNRLRTITELLDVDLEDPDQRLALQLACRARLLG
;
A
#
# COMPACT_ATOMS: atom_id res chain seq x y z
N LEU A 1 -25.33 10.91 -24.07
CA LEU A 1 -24.84 11.95 -23.15
C LEU A 1 -23.35 11.71 -22.91
N PRO A 2 -22.46 12.73 -23.01
CA PRO A 2 -21.06 12.55 -22.68
C PRO A 2 -20.95 12.17 -21.21
N ALA A 3 -20.15 11.14 -20.89
CA ALA A 3 -19.95 10.70 -19.53
C ALA A 3 -19.31 11.85 -18.72
N LEU A 4 -20.04 12.37 -17.73
CA LEU A 4 -19.54 13.40 -16.83
C LEU A 4 -18.34 12.87 -16.04
N ARG A 5 -17.18 13.48 -16.23
CA ARG A 5 -15.98 13.20 -15.47
C ARG A 5 -15.94 14.13 -14.24
N PHE A 6 -16.06 13.57 -13.06
CA PHE A 6 -16.02 14.35 -11.82
C PHE A 6 -14.89 13.86 -10.91
N ARG A 7 -14.49 14.72 -9.98
CA ARG A 7 -13.64 14.36 -8.83
C ARG A 7 -14.34 14.83 -7.58
N ALA A 8 -14.42 13.96 -6.58
CA ALA A 8 -15.01 14.28 -5.28
C ALA A 8 -14.02 13.89 -4.18
N GLY A 9 -14.00 14.68 -3.11
CA GLY A 9 -13.32 14.33 -1.86
C GLY A 9 -14.34 13.89 -0.82
N VAL A 10 -14.01 12.93 0.00
CA VAL A 10 -14.83 12.46 1.13
C VAL A 10 -14.00 12.55 2.40
N GLY A 11 -14.53 13.23 3.43
CA GLY A 11 -13.97 13.26 4.78
C GLY A 11 -14.47 12.09 5.62
N ALA A 12 -13.84 11.87 6.79
CA ALA A 12 -14.34 10.95 7.79
C ALA A 12 -15.64 11.45 8.43
N ALA A 13 -16.42 10.55 9.01
CA ALA A 13 -17.59 10.92 9.80
C ALA A 13 -17.15 11.42 11.17
N HIS A 14 -17.57 12.61 11.54
CA HIS A 14 -17.36 13.21 12.86
C HIS A 14 -18.69 13.68 13.43
N GLU A 15 -18.84 13.66 14.75
CA GLU A 15 -20.08 14.06 15.42
C GLU A 15 -20.10 15.56 15.73
N GLY A 16 -21.32 16.12 15.76
CA GLY A 16 -21.60 17.50 16.14
C GLY A 16 -21.20 18.59 15.13
N PRO A 17 -21.52 19.87 15.42
CA PRO A 17 -21.26 20.97 14.48
C PRO A 17 -19.79 21.20 14.14
N MET A 18 -18.89 20.97 15.08
CA MET A 18 -17.44 21.05 14.85
C MET A 18 -16.97 19.88 14.00
N GLY A 19 -17.58 18.68 14.18
CA GLY A 19 -17.33 17.52 13.36
C GLY A 19 -17.67 17.71 11.89
N LEU A 20 -18.78 18.40 11.59
CA LEU A 20 -19.13 18.74 10.21
C LEU A 20 -18.06 19.62 9.54
N ARG A 21 -17.50 20.57 10.27
CA ARG A 21 -16.40 21.41 9.77
C ARG A 21 -15.13 20.58 9.51
N ALA A 22 -14.80 19.64 10.40
CA ALA A 22 -13.68 18.73 10.24
C ALA A 22 -13.86 17.84 8.99
N SER A 23 -15.02 17.17 8.86
CA SER A 23 -15.34 16.35 7.69
C SER A 23 -15.25 17.14 6.38
N ALA A 24 -15.72 18.37 6.37
CA ALA A 24 -15.66 19.23 5.19
C ALA A 24 -14.23 19.68 4.86
N ALA A 25 -13.39 19.93 5.87
CA ALA A 25 -11.99 20.28 5.67
C ALA A 25 -11.20 19.09 5.11
N GLU A 26 -11.41 17.90 5.66
CA GLU A 26 -10.82 16.64 5.20
C GLU A 26 -11.23 16.30 3.77
N ALA A 27 -12.51 16.44 3.42
CA ALA A 27 -13.02 16.23 2.07
C ALA A 27 -12.34 17.18 1.07
N ARG A 28 -12.19 18.45 1.42
CA ARG A 28 -11.47 19.44 0.58
C ARG A 28 -10.01 19.09 0.43
N GLY A 29 -9.33 18.64 1.52
CA GLY A 29 -7.94 18.19 1.50
C GLY A 29 -7.75 16.97 0.59
N ALA A 30 -8.61 15.96 0.69
CA ALA A 30 -8.59 14.78 -0.15
C ALA A 30 -8.79 15.13 -1.65
N LEU A 31 -9.71 16.06 -1.95
CA LEU A 31 -9.93 16.54 -3.31
C LEU A 31 -8.72 17.30 -3.86
N ALA A 32 -8.13 18.18 -3.05
CA ALA A 32 -6.94 18.94 -3.44
C ALA A 32 -5.75 18.01 -3.73
N ALA A 33 -5.51 17.02 -2.86
CA ALA A 33 -4.48 15.99 -3.05
C ALA A 33 -4.71 15.17 -4.34
N ALA A 34 -5.96 14.76 -4.61
CA ALA A 34 -6.31 14.03 -5.82
C ALA A 34 -6.10 14.86 -7.11
N ARG A 35 -6.33 16.18 -7.02
CA ARG A 35 -6.07 17.12 -8.14
C ARG A 35 -4.57 17.29 -8.38
N ALA A 36 -3.79 17.51 -7.31
CA ALA A 36 -2.35 17.67 -7.38
C ALA A 36 -1.65 16.41 -7.94
N ALA A 37 -2.10 15.23 -7.52
CA ALA A 37 -1.60 13.95 -8.01
C ALA A 37 -2.13 13.58 -9.42
N ARG A 38 -2.88 14.47 -10.09
CA ARG A 38 -3.49 14.22 -11.42
C ARG A 38 -4.25 12.90 -11.52
N ARG A 39 -4.85 12.43 -10.40
CA ARG A 39 -5.61 11.18 -10.39
C ARG A 39 -6.74 11.23 -11.41
N PRO A 40 -7.15 10.09 -11.99
CA PRO A 40 -8.32 10.03 -12.85
C PRO A 40 -9.58 10.51 -12.12
N ALA A 41 -10.65 10.77 -12.86
CA ALA A 41 -11.95 11.10 -12.27
C ALA A 41 -12.38 10.01 -11.28
N GLY A 42 -13.05 10.41 -10.19
CA GLY A 42 -13.51 9.50 -9.16
C GLY A 42 -13.55 10.14 -7.77
N VAL A 43 -13.77 9.31 -6.76
CA VAL A 43 -13.87 9.72 -5.36
C VAL A 43 -12.51 9.52 -4.67
N ALA A 44 -12.04 10.55 -3.96
CA ALA A 44 -10.86 10.49 -3.09
C ALA A 44 -11.32 10.59 -1.64
N ALA A 45 -11.11 9.53 -0.84
CA ALA A 45 -11.37 9.56 0.59
C ALA A 45 -10.20 10.20 1.35
N HIS A 46 -10.53 10.87 2.47
CA HIS A 46 -9.54 11.33 3.41
C HIS A 46 -8.85 10.14 4.09
N ASP A 47 -7.55 10.20 4.20
CA ASP A 47 -6.77 9.24 4.97
C ASP A 47 -6.82 9.65 6.45
N ALA A 48 -7.85 9.15 7.17
CA ALA A 48 -8.12 9.52 8.56
C ALA A 48 -6.95 9.23 9.50
N VAL A 49 -6.15 8.23 9.19
CA VAL A 49 -4.99 7.85 10.01
C VAL A 49 -3.73 8.58 9.59
N GLY A 50 -3.73 9.18 8.39
CA GLY A 50 -2.57 9.87 7.84
C GLY A 50 -1.38 8.94 7.54
N ILE A 51 -1.59 7.62 7.60
CA ILE A 51 -0.54 6.61 7.39
C ILE A 51 0.18 6.82 6.06
N ARG A 52 -0.58 7.10 5.00
CA ARG A 52 0.03 7.33 3.69
C ARG A 52 0.98 8.53 3.69
N ARG A 53 0.59 9.63 4.34
CA ARG A 53 1.43 10.82 4.47
C ARG A 53 2.65 10.54 5.33
N MET A 54 2.45 9.88 6.49
CA MET A 54 3.55 9.46 7.36
C MET A 54 4.56 8.56 6.61
N LEU A 55 4.06 7.60 5.84
CA LEU A 55 4.92 6.73 5.02
C LEU A 55 5.68 7.52 3.95
N MET A 56 5.04 8.50 3.31
CA MET A 56 5.71 9.34 2.31
C MET A 56 6.80 10.22 2.95
N GLU A 57 6.51 10.85 4.10
CA GLU A 57 7.48 11.64 4.87
C GLU A 57 8.63 10.76 5.37
N TRP A 58 8.32 9.58 5.91
CA TRP A 58 9.30 8.61 6.38
C TRP A 58 10.17 8.10 5.22
N TYR A 59 9.58 7.73 4.10
CA TYR A 59 10.30 7.28 2.91
C TYR A 59 11.08 8.39 2.19
N ALA A 60 10.80 9.66 2.48
CA ALA A 60 11.62 10.77 2.00
C ALA A 60 13.04 10.77 2.61
N SER A 61 13.23 10.12 3.78
CA SER A 61 14.54 9.94 4.39
C SER A 61 15.42 8.98 3.59
N GLU A 62 16.66 9.38 3.31
CA GLU A 62 17.62 8.52 2.59
C GLU A 62 17.95 7.25 3.37
N THR A 63 18.06 7.35 4.70
CA THR A 63 18.31 6.20 5.57
C THR A 63 17.22 5.15 5.44
N VAL A 64 15.96 5.58 5.39
CA VAL A 64 14.81 4.69 5.24
C VAL A 64 14.80 4.05 3.86
N ARG A 65 15.05 4.85 2.81
CA ARG A 65 15.15 4.30 1.45
C ARG A 65 16.26 3.28 1.32
N ALA A 66 17.42 3.52 1.94
CA ALA A 66 18.50 2.55 1.97
C ALA A 66 18.05 1.25 2.67
N SER A 67 17.47 1.35 3.87
CA SER A 67 16.98 0.20 4.62
C SER A 67 15.92 -0.61 3.85
N VAL A 68 14.97 0.06 3.19
CA VAL A 68 13.96 -0.61 2.35
C VAL A 68 14.59 -1.31 1.16
N ARG A 69 15.57 -0.66 0.50
CA ARG A 69 16.32 -1.29 -0.60
C ARG A 69 17.08 -2.52 -0.13
N ASP A 70 17.73 -2.45 1.02
CA ASP A 70 18.50 -3.57 1.57
C ASP A 70 17.59 -4.76 1.92
N GLN A 71 16.44 -4.50 2.55
CA GLN A 71 15.46 -5.55 2.89
C GLN A 71 14.89 -6.25 1.65
N LEU A 72 14.63 -5.52 0.57
CA LEU A 72 14.05 -6.07 -0.65
C LEU A 72 15.10 -6.44 -1.71
N ALA A 73 16.38 -6.16 -1.47
CA ALA A 73 17.47 -6.41 -2.41
C ALA A 73 17.52 -7.86 -2.95
N PRO A 74 17.27 -8.92 -2.15
CA PRO A 74 17.25 -10.28 -2.69
C PRO A 74 16.17 -10.48 -3.75
N LEU A 75 15.00 -9.83 -3.61
CA LEU A 75 13.93 -9.89 -4.60
C LEU A 75 14.26 -9.06 -5.84
N GLU A 76 14.89 -7.90 -5.67
CA GLU A 76 15.28 -7.03 -6.79
C GLU A 76 16.31 -7.71 -7.72
N LYS A 77 17.14 -8.62 -7.18
CA LYS A 77 18.09 -9.45 -7.98
C LYS A 77 17.40 -10.41 -8.96
N LEU A 78 16.10 -10.66 -8.81
CA LEU A 78 15.33 -11.48 -9.75
C LEU A 78 15.08 -10.80 -11.10
N GLY A 79 15.41 -9.53 -11.20
CA GLY A 79 15.11 -8.66 -12.34
C GLY A 79 13.73 -7.99 -12.24
N PRO A 80 13.50 -6.89 -12.98
CA PRO A 80 12.41 -5.96 -12.71
C PRO A 80 11.02 -6.60 -12.67
N ALA A 81 10.67 -7.42 -13.65
CA ALA A 81 9.33 -8.03 -13.75
C ALA A 81 9.05 -9.07 -12.65
N ARG A 82 10.06 -9.88 -12.29
CA ARG A 82 9.93 -10.91 -11.25
C ARG A 82 9.94 -10.26 -9.88
N ALA A 83 10.77 -9.24 -9.67
CA ALA A 83 10.82 -8.46 -8.43
C ALA A 83 9.46 -7.78 -8.17
N ASP A 84 8.90 -7.08 -9.15
CA ASP A 84 7.58 -6.43 -9.02
C ASP A 84 6.48 -7.46 -8.68
N THR A 85 6.48 -8.61 -9.35
CA THR A 85 5.53 -9.69 -9.08
C THR A 85 5.69 -10.25 -7.65
N ALA A 86 6.91 -10.47 -7.19
CA ALA A 86 7.19 -10.97 -5.84
C ALA A 86 6.77 -9.95 -4.77
N ILE A 87 7.15 -8.69 -4.92
CA ILE A 87 6.82 -7.61 -3.99
C ILE A 87 5.31 -7.39 -3.92
N ARG A 88 4.60 -7.38 -5.05
CA ARG A 88 3.12 -7.28 -5.07
C ARG A 88 2.45 -8.50 -4.42
N THR A 89 3.00 -9.70 -4.61
CA THR A 89 2.46 -10.91 -3.97
C THR A 89 2.64 -10.84 -2.45
N LEU A 90 3.83 -10.45 -1.98
CA LEU A 90 4.12 -10.26 -0.56
C LEU A 90 3.23 -9.17 0.05
N ALA A 91 3.15 -8.01 -0.59
CA ALA A 91 2.30 -6.90 -0.14
C ALA A 91 0.84 -7.32 -0.01
N ALA A 92 0.29 -8.01 -1.01
CA ALA A 92 -1.08 -8.50 -0.97
C ALA A 92 -1.30 -9.50 0.19
N TYR A 93 -0.36 -10.42 0.42
CA TYR A 93 -0.43 -11.38 1.51
C TYR A 93 -0.42 -10.70 2.89
N LEU A 94 0.45 -9.72 3.08
CA LEU A 94 0.54 -8.96 4.32
C LEU A 94 -0.72 -8.09 4.55
N ASP A 95 -1.25 -7.46 3.51
CA ASP A 95 -2.50 -6.69 3.57
C ASP A 95 -3.71 -7.59 3.88
N GLU A 96 -3.72 -8.83 3.40
CA GLU A 96 -4.74 -9.85 3.69
C GLU A 96 -4.47 -10.62 5.00
N GLN A 97 -3.64 -10.04 5.87
CA GLN A 97 -3.36 -10.58 7.21
C GLN A 97 -2.87 -12.04 7.20
N GLY A 98 -2.07 -12.41 6.20
CA GLY A 98 -1.51 -13.76 6.08
C GLY A 98 -2.47 -14.80 5.47
N SER A 99 -3.59 -14.39 4.90
CA SER A 99 -4.53 -15.31 4.27
C SER A 99 -4.17 -15.62 2.83
N VAL A 100 -3.64 -16.82 2.57
CA VAL A 100 -3.35 -17.29 1.21
C VAL A 100 -4.59 -17.30 0.31
N VAL A 101 -5.75 -17.64 0.88
CA VAL A 101 -7.02 -17.70 0.11
C VAL A 101 -7.42 -16.31 -0.36
N ARG A 102 -7.50 -15.33 0.55
CA ARG A 102 -7.85 -13.94 0.19
C ARG A 102 -6.80 -13.30 -0.72
N THR A 103 -5.53 -13.63 -0.52
CA THR A 103 -4.46 -13.18 -1.42
C THR A 103 -4.63 -13.73 -2.84
N ALA A 104 -4.99 -15.00 -2.96
CA ALA A 104 -5.23 -15.64 -4.25
C ALA A 104 -6.43 -15.00 -4.98
N GLU A 105 -7.53 -14.76 -4.27
CA GLU A 105 -8.70 -14.05 -4.79
C GLU A 105 -8.33 -12.64 -5.28
N ARG A 106 -7.63 -11.87 -4.44
CA ARG A 106 -7.21 -10.49 -4.76
C ARG A 106 -6.29 -10.41 -5.97
N LEU A 107 -5.41 -11.40 -6.13
CA LEU A 107 -4.44 -11.44 -7.24
C LEU A 107 -4.96 -12.21 -8.47
N HIS A 108 -6.18 -12.76 -8.41
CA HIS A 108 -6.76 -13.62 -9.44
C HIS A 108 -5.86 -14.83 -9.77
N LEU A 109 -5.31 -15.47 -8.74
CA LEU A 109 -4.41 -16.60 -8.83
C LEU A 109 -4.99 -17.84 -8.14
N HIS A 110 -4.49 -19.02 -8.50
CA HIS A 110 -4.76 -20.21 -7.71
C HIS A 110 -3.95 -20.19 -6.39
N ARG A 111 -4.55 -20.68 -5.29
CA ARG A 111 -3.90 -20.72 -3.96
C ARG A 111 -2.50 -21.36 -3.97
N ASN A 112 -2.31 -22.41 -4.74
CA ASN A 112 -1.02 -23.10 -4.83
C ASN A 112 0.06 -22.20 -5.47
N ALA A 113 -0.32 -21.35 -6.42
CA ALA A 113 0.60 -20.38 -7.02
C ALA A 113 1.04 -19.34 -6.00
N VAL A 114 0.12 -18.86 -5.15
CA VAL A 114 0.46 -17.92 -4.05
C VAL A 114 1.37 -18.59 -3.04
N THR A 115 1.03 -19.81 -2.59
CA THR A 115 1.85 -20.58 -1.63
C THR A 115 3.28 -20.78 -2.15
N ASN A 116 3.44 -21.20 -3.41
CA ASN A 116 4.76 -21.40 -4.00
C ASN A 116 5.56 -20.09 -4.11
N ARG A 117 4.90 -18.99 -4.51
CA ARG A 117 5.56 -17.68 -4.56
C ARG A 117 6.00 -17.22 -3.18
N LEU A 118 5.14 -17.33 -2.18
CA LEU A 118 5.47 -16.95 -0.80
C LEU A 118 6.65 -17.76 -0.26
N ARG A 119 6.67 -19.07 -0.49
CA ARG A 119 7.80 -19.91 -0.10
C ARG A 119 9.12 -19.41 -0.71
N THR A 120 9.13 -19.16 -2.02
CA THR A 120 10.32 -18.61 -2.68
C THR A 120 10.71 -17.24 -2.14
N ILE A 121 9.73 -16.38 -1.84
CA ILE A 121 9.98 -15.04 -1.28
C ILE A 121 10.61 -15.15 0.11
N THR A 122 10.05 -15.98 1.00
CA THR A 122 10.55 -16.14 2.37
C THR A 122 11.95 -16.78 2.38
N GLU A 123 12.19 -17.76 1.50
CA GLU A 123 13.53 -18.36 1.32
C GLU A 123 14.56 -17.32 0.84
N LEU A 124 14.19 -16.46 -0.13
CA LEU A 124 15.11 -15.44 -0.66
C LEU A 124 15.40 -14.30 0.33
N LEU A 125 14.42 -13.92 1.12
CA LEU A 125 14.53 -12.84 2.11
C LEU A 125 15.11 -13.34 3.43
N ASP A 126 15.15 -14.65 3.66
CA ASP A 126 15.51 -15.29 4.94
C ASP A 126 14.68 -14.72 6.11
N VAL A 127 13.35 -14.75 5.95
CA VAL A 127 12.42 -14.16 6.92
C VAL A 127 11.36 -15.15 7.38
N ASP A 128 10.91 -14.95 8.62
CA ASP A 128 9.74 -15.61 9.19
C ASP A 128 8.52 -14.65 9.16
N LEU A 129 7.50 -15.02 8.38
CA LEU A 129 6.26 -14.24 8.30
C LEU A 129 5.33 -14.45 9.50
N GLU A 130 5.65 -15.36 10.43
CA GLU A 130 4.92 -15.49 11.69
C GLU A 130 5.46 -14.52 12.76
N ASP A 131 6.70 -14.01 12.58
CA ASP A 131 7.26 -12.97 13.42
C ASP A 131 6.58 -11.62 13.14
N PRO A 132 5.90 -11.01 14.13
CA PRO A 132 5.15 -9.77 13.94
C PRO A 132 6.03 -8.58 13.56
N ASP A 133 7.27 -8.50 14.05
CA ASP A 133 8.19 -7.40 13.78
C ASP A 133 8.70 -7.49 12.33
N GLN A 134 9.06 -8.69 11.88
CA GLN A 134 9.46 -8.92 10.49
C GLN A 134 8.29 -8.66 9.52
N ARG A 135 7.08 -9.08 9.88
CA ARG A 135 5.86 -8.80 9.09
C ARG A 135 5.64 -7.30 8.94
N LEU A 136 5.72 -6.54 10.04
CA LEU A 136 5.54 -5.09 10.01
C LEU A 136 6.61 -4.41 9.15
N ALA A 137 7.87 -4.78 9.35
CA ALA A 137 8.99 -4.23 8.58
C ALA A 137 8.82 -4.48 7.08
N LEU A 138 8.47 -5.71 6.68
CA LEU A 138 8.22 -6.06 5.28
C LEU A 138 6.98 -5.36 4.72
N GLN A 139 5.92 -5.19 5.51
CA GLN A 139 4.73 -4.46 5.07
C GLN A 139 5.06 -2.99 4.78
N LEU A 140 5.84 -2.35 5.63
CA LEU A 140 6.30 -0.99 5.42
C LEU A 140 7.23 -0.89 4.20
N ALA A 141 8.17 -1.81 4.06
CA ALA A 141 9.09 -1.87 2.93
C ALA A 141 8.36 -2.04 1.59
N CYS A 142 7.43 -3.00 1.51
CA CYS A 142 6.62 -3.21 0.31
C CYS A 142 5.78 -1.99 -0.04
N ARG A 143 5.13 -1.35 0.95
CA ARG A 143 4.35 -0.12 0.73
C ARG A 143 5.22 1.03 0.23
N ALA A 144 6.37 1.24 0.85
CA ALA A 144 7.32 2.27 0.44
C ALA A 144 7.77 2.03 -1.02
N ARG A 145 8.14 0.80 -1.37
CA ARG A 145 8.57 0.43 -2.73
C ARG A 145 7.47 0.58 -3.79
N LEU A 146 6.21 0.35 -3.43
CA LEU A 146 5.06 0.45 -4.34
C LEU A 146 4.50 1.89 -4.44
N LEU A 147 4.90 2.80 -3.55
CA LEU A 147 4.52 4.22 -3.58
C LEU A 147 5.51 5.09 -4.35
N GLY A 148 6.77 4.69 -4.43
CA GLY A 148 7.85 5.38 -5.15
C GLY A 148 7.94 4.93 -6.58
#